data_6f8d44c5426a6110ee97fde72bca3e42
#
_entry.id   6f8d44c5426a6110ee97fde72bca3e42
#
_cell.length_a   1.000
_cell.length_b   1.000
_cell.length_c   1.000
_cell.angle_alpha   90.00
_cell.angle_beta   90.00
_cell.angle_gamma   90.00
#
_symmetry.space_group_name_H-M   'P 1'
#
loop_
_entity.id
_entity.type
_entity.pdbx_description
1 polymer ?
#
loop_
_entity_poly.entity_id
_entity_poly.type
_entity_poly.pdbx_seq_one_letter_code
_entity_poly.pdbx_strand_id
1 'polypeptide(L)'
;MTSNTEDVRKRNRVFLAITLVGTFLVCLLIIEVAIRIIDPQSDLRRKDLFFQYEPFIGFEGIPNKKEAFANSSFKTTVIHNSEGFRDVDHDKKNTQKKFCLIVLGDSFTWGHGVENDQIYMKVLEEYNSNIETINMGGPGGDPQGELKVYTSRGTDYKHDAVLVGFFIGNDIEAYYPEPKKTPPQWGYDSKGDFVLIGHMKSWEEVDAIRRKKHQWGMDFIALATVIGTLRATGLQQEKSAEI
;
A
#
# COMPACT_ATOMS: atom_id res chain seq x y z
N MET A 1 -4.83 -66.59 -11.84
CA MET A 1 -5.93 -65.66 -12.22
C MET A 1 -6.03 -64.40 -11.37
N THR A 2 -5.30 -64.25 -10.28
CA THR A 2 -5.37 -63.10 -9.35
C THR A 2 -4.61 -61.84 -9.81
N SER A 3 -3.57 -61.95 -10.62
CA SER A 3 -2.72 -60.81 -11.07
C SER A 3 -3.49 -59.83 -11.96
N ASN A 4 -4.41 -60.30 -12.81
CA ASN A 4 -5.14 -59.46 -13.77
C ASN A 4 -6.17 -58.53 -13.09
N THR A 5 -6.73 -58.93 -11.96
CA THR A 5 -7.71 -58.12 -11.20
C THR A 5 -7.06 -57.01 -10.39
N GLU A 6 -5.84 -57.20 -9.89
CA GLU A 6 -5.10 -56.16 -9.19
C GLU A 6 -4.60 -55.05 -10.12
N ASP A 7 -4.13 -55.41 -11.31
CA ASP A 7 -3.71 -54.44 -12.32
C ASP A 7 -4.88 -53.60 -12.84
N VAL A 8 -6.05 -54.19 -13.04
CA VAL A 8 -7.27 -53.47 -13.41
C VAL A 8 -7.68 -52.48 -12.29
N ARG A 9 -7.65 -52.92 -11.03
CA ARG A 9 -7.97 -52.01 -9.87
C ARG A 9 -6.97 -50.87 -9.74
N LYS A 10 -5.69 -51.12 -9.95
CA LYS A 10 -4.64 -50.10 -9.93
C LYS A 10 -4.85 -49.05 -11.03
N ARG A 11 -5.11 -49.53 -12.27
CA ARG A 11 -5.41 -48.65 -13.41
C ARG A 11 -6.65 -47.80 -13.18
N ASN A 12 -7.73 -48.38 -12.63
CA ASN A 12 -8.95 -47.64 -12.33
C ASN A 12 -8.74 -46.57 -11.24
N ARG A 13 -7.92 -46.86 -10.19
CA ARG A 13 -7.56 -45.90 -9.18
C ARG A 13 -6.74 -44.71 -9.74
N VAL A 14 -5.79 -45.02 -10.64
CA VAL A 14 -4.99 -43.99 -11.32
C VAL A 14 -5.88 -43.14 -12.21
N PHE A 15 -6.77 -43.77 -12.98
CA PHE A 15 -7.75 -43.07 -13.85
C PHE A 15 -8.66 -42.17 -13.00
N LEU A 16 -9.21 -42.70 -11.91
CA LEU A 16 -10.04 -41.90 -10.97
C LEU A 16 -9.27 -40.70 -10.40
N ALA A 17 -8.01 -40.91 -9.97
CA ALA A 17 -7.17 -39.85 -9.44
C ALA A 17 -6.92 -38.73 -10.49
N ILE A 18 -6.59 -39.10 -11.72
CA ILE A 18 -6.39 -38.17 -12.84
C ILE A 18 -7.67 -37.39 -13.13
N THR A 19 -8.82 -38.09 -13.13
CA THR A 19 -10.13 -37.44 -13.38
C THR A 19 -10.46 -36.44 -12.28
N LEU A 20 -10.26 -36.82 -11.01
CA LEU A 20 -10.52 -35.92 -9.86
C LEU A 20 -9.62 -34.69 -9.91
N VAL A 21 -8.33 -34.88 -10.17
CA VAL A 21 -7.36 -33.75 -10.29
C VAL A 21 -7.74 -32.87 -11.49
N GLY A 22 -8.06 -33.47 -12.65
CA GLY A 22 -8.46 -32.71 -13.82
C GLY A 22 -9.74 -31.89 -13.59
N THR A 23 -10.76 -32.51 -12.98
CA THR A 23 -11.99 -31.81 -12.62
C THR A 23 -11.73 -30.67 -11.66
N PHE A 24 -10.91 -30.90 -10.63
CA PHE A 24 -10.53 -29.86 -9.66
C PHE A 24 -9.85 -28.66 -10.34
N LEU A 25 -8.90 -28.90 -11.24
CA LEU A 25 -8.21 -27.85 -11.99
C LEU A 25 -9.18 -27.05 -12.89
N VAL A 26 -10.11 -27.75 -13.55
CA VAL A 26 -11.15 -27.09 -14.36
C VAL A 26 -12.06 -26.22 -13.48
N CYS A 27 -12.47 -26.70 -12.32
CA CYS A 27 -13.27 -25.92 -11.38
C CYS A 27 -12.51 -24.67 -10.91
N LEU A 28 -11.22 -24.79 -10.59
CA LEU A 28 -10.39 -23.64 -10.21
C LEU A 28 -10.31 -22.61 -11.36
N LEU A 29 -10.15 -23.07 -12.59
CA LEU A 29 -10.11 -22.18 -13.75
C LEU A 29 -11.44 -21.44 -13.95
N ILE A 30 -12.56 -22.13 -13.79
CA ILE A 30 -13.90 -21.52 -13.90
C ILE A 30 -14.08 -20.46 -12.80
N ILE A 31 -13.69 -20.77 -11.57
CA ILE A 31 -13.76 -19.83 -10.44
C ILE A 31 -12.90 -18.61 -10.71
N GLU A 32 -11.67 -18.79 -11.19
CA GLU A 32 -10.75 -17.69 -11.53
C GLU A 32 -11.35 -16.77 -12.60
N VAL A 33 -11.91 -17.37 -13.68
CA VAL A 33 -12.58 -16.60 -14.74
C VAL A 33 -13.81 -15.87 -14.21
N ALA A 34 -14.62 -16.53 -13.39
CA ALA A 34 -15.80 -15.93 -12.78
C ALA A 34 -15.45 -14.73 -11.89
N ILE A 35 -14.42 -14.85 -11.05
CA ILE A 35 -13.96 -13.74 -10.20
C ILE A 35 -13.47 -12.57 -11.05
N ARG A 36 -12.72 -12.81 -12.14
CA ARG A 36 -12.25 -11.76 -13.05
C ARG A 36 -13.39 -11.02 -13.75
N ILE A 37 -14.52 -11.68 -13.99
CA ILE A 37 -15.70 -11.07 -14.61
C ILE A 37 -16.54 -10.31 -13.58
N ILE A 38 -16.75 -10.90 -12.39
CA ILE A 38 -17.64 -10.36 -11.36
C ILE A 38 -16.96 -9.22 -10.61
N ASP A 39 -15.65 -9.36 -10.32
CA ASP A 39 -14.86 -8.40 -9.57
C ASP A 39 -13.56 -8.03 -10.31
N PRO A 40 -13.60 -7.19 -11.34
CA PRO A 40 -12.43 -6.75 -12.10
C PRO A 40 -11.48 -5.84 -11.30
N GLN A 41 -11.53 -5.86 -9.98
CA GLN A 41 -10.84 -4.94 -9.06
C GLN A 41 -9.32 -5.06 -9.04
N SER A 42 -8.73 -6.07 -9.69
CA SER A 42 -7.27 -6.27 -9.66
C SER A 42 -6.47 -5.07 -10.17
N ASP A 43 -7.02 -4.29 -11.08
CA ASP A 43 -6.34 -3.12 -11.64
C ASP A 43 -6.51 -1.85 -10.79
N LEU A 44 -7.60 -1.73 -10.02
CA LEU A 44 -7.88 -0.54 -9.21
C LEU A 44 -7.17 -0.53 -7.84
N ARG A 45 -6.57 -1.66 -7.42
CA ARG A 45 -5.76 -1.77 -6.19
C ARG A 45 -4.28 -1.46 -6.41
N ARG A 46 -3.88 -1.11 -7.61
CA ARG A 46 -2.48 -0.94 -7.96
C ARG A 46 -1.95 0.38 -7.41
N LYS A 47 -1.05 0.29 -6.41
CA LYS A 47 -0.35 1.46 -5.85
C LYS A 47 0.45 2.23 -6.91
N ASP A 48 0.93 1.56 -7.96
CA ASP A 48 1.65 2.15 -9.08
C ASP A 48 0.79 3.07 -9.97
N LEU A 49 -0.53 3.09 -9.80
CA LEU A 49 -1.41 4.08 -10.43
C LEU A 49 -1.29 5.47 -9.81
N PHE A 50 -0.93 5.56 -8.53
CA PHE A 50 -0.93 6.81 -7.76
C PHE A 50 0.46 7.21 -7.28
N PHE A 51 1.37 6.24 -7.15
CA PHE A 51 2.67 6.46 -6.53
C PHE A 51 3.79 6.08 -7.48
N GLN A 52 4.82 6.90 -7.45
CA GLN A 52 6.10 6.63 -8.09
C GLN A 52 7.17 6.46 -7.02
N TYR A 53 8.26 5.79 -7.41
CA TYR A 53 9.40 5.67 -6.51
C TYR A 53 10.21 6.97 -6.53
N GLU A 54 10.58 7.43 -5.34
CA GLU A 54 11.49 8.53 -5.10
C GLU A 54 12.69 8.01 -4.29
N PRO A 55 13.94 8.26 -4.73
CA PRO A 55 15.13 7.64 -4.13
C PRO A 55 15.31 7.90 -2.64
N PHE A 56 14.96 9.08 -2.12
CA PHE A 56 15.14 9.46 -0.72
C PHE A 56 13.95 9.08 0.15
N ILE A 57 12.75 9.42 -0.28
CA ILE A 57 11.50 9.15 0.47
C ILE A 57 11.07 7.69 0.35
N GLY A 58 11.30 7.10 -0.84
CA GLY A 58 10.88 5.76 -1.21
C GLY A 58 9.69 5.75 -2.15
N PHE A 59 8.57 6.31 -1.75
CA PHE A 59 7.39 6.48 -2.60
C PHE A 59 6.77 7.84 -2.37
N GLU A 60 6.48 8.52 -3.47
CA GLU A 60 5.73 9.77 -3.46
C GLU A 60 4.53 9.68 -4.42
N GLY A 61 3.53 10.51 -4.23
CA GLY A 61 2.40 10.58 -5.14
C GLY A 61 2.81 11.12 -6.50
N ILE A 62 2.20 10.59 -7.57
CA ILE A 62 2.40 11.10 -8.93
C ILE A 62 1.74 12.49 -9.02
N PRO A 63 2.48 13.55 -9.39
CA PRO A 63 1.95 14.90 -9.53
C PRO A 63 0.75 14.98 -10.51
N ASN A 64 -0.25 15.79 -10.15
CA ASN A 64 -1.46 16.03 -10.95
C ASN A 64 -2.24 14.77 -11.35
N LYS A 65 -2.09 13.70 -10.59
CA LYS A 65 -2.79 12.44 -10.85
C LYS A 65 -4.23 12.52 -10.36
N LYS A 66 -5.16 12.10 -11.23
CA LYS A 66 -6.56 11.89 -10.87
C LYS A 66 -7.00 10.53 -11.37
N GLU A 67 -7.42 9.63 -10.47
CA GLU A 67 -7.77 8.27 -10.82
C GLU A 67 -8.74 7.67 -9.82
N ALA A 68 -9.54 6.68 -10.24
CA ALA A 68 -10.39 5.91 -9.35
C ALA A 68 -9.56 4.95 -8.49
N PHE A 69 -9.91 4.86 -7.22
CA PHE A 69 -9.34 3.90 -6.27
C PHE A 69 -10.48 3.13 -5.61
N ALA A 70 -10.50 1.82 -5.82
CA ALA A 70 -11.60 1.00 -5.37
C ALA A 70 -11.11 -0.35 -4.82
N ASN A 71 -11.90 -0.92 -3.92
CA ASN A 71 -11.83 -2.30 -3.49
C ASN A 71 -13.25 -2.83 -3.19
N SER A 72 -13.38 -3.99 -2.55
CA SER A 72 -14.69 -4.55 -2.19
C SER A 72 -15.52 -3.70 -1.21
N SER A 73 -14.88 -2.76 -0.51
CA SER A 73 -15.50 -1.98 0.58
C SER A 73 -15.79 -0.54 0.21
N PHE A 74 -15.03 0.02 -0.75
CA PHE A 74 -15.19 1.42 -1.16
C PHE A 74 -14.77 1.66 -2.62
N LYS A 75 -15.25 2.77 -3.16
CA LYS A 75 -14.79 3.36 -4.41
C LYS A 75 -14.70 4.87 -4.22
N THR A 76 -13.51 5.42 -4.42
CA THR A 76 -13.22 6.86 -4.25
C THR A 76 -12.41 7.37 -5.44
N THR A 77 -12.37 8.69 -5.61
CA THR A 77 -11.48 9.35 -6.56
C THR A 77 -10.31 9.95 -5.80
N VAL A 78 -9.10 9.52 -6.14
CA VAL A 78 -7.87 10.11 -5.61
C VAL A 78 -7.43 11.22 -6.54
N ILE A 79 -7.16 12.40 -5.97
CA ILE A 79 -6.65 13.56 -6.70
C ILE A 79 -5.41 14.04 -6.00
N HIS A 80 -4.29 14.05 -6.72
CA HIS A 80 -3.03 14.60 -6.25
C HIS A 80 -2.81 16.00 -6.85
N ASN A 81 -2.23 16.88 -6.05
CA ASN A 81 -1.83 18.22 -6.45
C ASN A 81 -0.55 18.21 -7.32
N SER A 82 -0.03 19.39 -7.65
CA SER A 82 1.17 19.55 -8.47
C SER A 82 2.45 18.99 -7.85
N GLU A 83 2.47 18.75 -6.53
CA GLU A 83 3.61 18.16 -5.80
C GLU A 83 3.40 16.66 -5.46
N GLY A 84 2.27 16.07 -5.88
CA GLY A 84 1.97 14.66 -5.65
C GLY A 84 1.26 14.37 -4.32
N PHE A 85 0.94 15.38 -3.51
CA PHE A 85 0.15 15.19 -2.30
C PHE A 85 -1.33 15.02 -2.62
N ARG A 86 -2.04 14.21 -1.87
CA ARG A 86 -3.49 14.07 -1.98
C ARG A 86 -4.18 15.27 -1.33
N ASP A 87 -4.08 16.39 -2.01
CA ASP A 87 -4.52 17.70 -1.57
C ASP A 87 -4.74 18.63 -2.77
N VAL A 88 -5.09 19.88 -2.49
CA VAL A 88 -5.01 21.00 -3.41
C VAL A 88 -3.61 21.62 -3.42
N ASP A 89 -3.31 22.50 -4.37
CA ASP A 89 -2.07 23.28 -4.35
C ASP A 89 -2.12 24.36 -3.25
N HIS A 90 -1.02 24.52 -2.53
CA HIS A 90 -0.88 25.48 -1.43
C HIS A 90 0.17 26.56 -1.71
N ASP A 91 -0.05 27.74 -1.17
CA ASP A 91 0.93 28.83 -1.21
C ASP A 91 2.05 28.61 -0.20
N LYS A 92 3.24 28.27 -0.69
CA LYS A 92 4.42 28.05 0.17
C LYS A 92 4.76 29.24 1.09
N LYS A 93 4.35 30.46 0.72
CA LYS A 93 4.62 31.69 1.51
C LYS A 93 3.55 32.02 2.54
N ASN A 94 2.43 31.29 2.54
CA ASN A 94 1.28 31.56 3.40
C ASN A 94 0.87 33.06 3.36
N THR A 95 0.66 33.61 2.18
CA THR A 95 0.36 35.03 1.99
C THR A 95 -1.01 35.40 2.57
N GLN A 96 -1.93 34.43 2.68
CA GLN A 96 -3.24 34.61 3.32
C GLN A 96 -3.17 34.69 4.85
N LYS A 97 -1.99 34.40 5.45
CA LYS A 97 -1.75 34.44 6.90
C LYS A 97 -2.72 33.58 7.71
N LYS A 98 -3.14 32.47 7.17
CA LYS A 98 -3.87 31.44 7.92
C LYS A 98 -2.92 30.70 8.86
N PHE A 99 -3.48 30.08 9.90
CA PHE A 99 -2.72 29.13 10.70
C PHE A 99 -2.47 27.88 9.84
N CYS A 100 -1.23 27.72 9.41
CA CYS A 100 -0.83 26.66 8.49
C CYS A 100 -0.32 25.43 9.26
N LEU A 101 -0.97 24.31 9.04
CA LEU A 101 -0.68 23.03 9.69
C LEU A 101 -0.21 22.01 8.64
N ILE A 102 1.05 21.60 8.70
CA ILE A 102 1.52 20.43 7.95
C ILE A 102 1.06 19.18 8.68
N VAL A 103 0.45 18.24 7.96
CA VAL A 103 -0.04 16.98 8.53
C VAL A 103 0.69 15.82 7.89
N LEU A 104 1.47 15.11 8.70
CA LEU A 104 2.21 13.89 8.37
C LEU A 104 1.44 12.68 8.87
N GLY A 105 1.66 11.54 8.28
CA GLY A 105 1.06 10.27 8.70
C GLY A 105 0.98 9.26 7.57
N ASP A 106 0.40 8.13 7.87
CA ASP A 106 0.25 6.97 7.01
C ASP A 106 -0.97 7.04 6.07
N SER A 107 -1.55 5.89 5.74
CA SER A 107 -2.72 5.76 4.88
C SER A 107 -3.98 6.42 5.46
N PHE A 108 -4.11 6.56 6.77
CA PHE A 108 -5.24 7.25 7.39
C PHE A 108 -5.16 8.76 7.14
N THR A 109 -3.97 9.34 7.28
CA THR A 109 -3.71 10.74 6.97
C THR A 109 -3.85 11.01 5.48
N TRP A 110 -3.37 10.11 4.63
CA TRP A 110 -3.58 10.18 3.19
C TRP A 110 -5.06 10.14 2.79
N GLY A 111 -5.93 9.54 3.62
CA GLY A 111 -7.36 9.46 3.39
C GLY A 111 -7.81 8.18 2.67
N HIS A 112 -7.27 7.03 3.07
CA HIS A 112 -7.63 5.74 2.49
C HIS A 112 -9.13 5.45 2.65
N GLY A 113 -9.83 5.26 1.53
CA GLY A 113 -11.24 4.87 1.52
C GLY A 113 -12.26 6.02 1.58
N VAL A 114 -11.80 7.28 1.59
CA VAL A 114 -12.68 8.46 1.58
C VAL A 114 -12.38 9.35 0.37
N GLU A 115 -13.31 10.24 0.01
CA GLU A 115 -13.07 11.27 -1.01
C GLU A 115 -12.14 12.36 -0.49
N ASN A 116 -11.56 13.18 -1.38
CA ASN A 116 -10.59 14.21 -1.00
C ASN A 116 -11.15 15.25 -0.02
N ASP A 117 -12.42 15.61 -0.15
CA ASP A 117 -13.14 16.54 0.73
C ASP A 117 -13.54 15.92 2.08
N GLN A 118 -13.53 14.59 2.18
CA GLN A 118 -13.88 13.85 3.40
C GLN A 118 -12.64 13.51 4.27
N ILE A 119 -11.43 13.85 3.83
CA ILE A 119 -10.22 13.66 4.63
C ILE A 119 -10.31 14.55 5.87
N TYR A 120 -10.02 14.02 7.05
CA TYR A 120 -10.25 14.67 8.34
C TYR A 120 -9.67 16.09 8.44
N MET A 121 -8.60 16.37 7.72
CA MET A 121 -8.00 17.71 7.66
C MET A 121 -8.90 18.70 6.91
N LYS A 122 -9.56 18.27 5.84
CA LYS A 122 -10.50 19.12 5.09
C LYS A 122 -11.75 19.40 5.92
N VAL A 123 -12.19 18.41 6.70
CA VAL A 123 -13.26 18.60 7.69
C VAL A 123 -12.84 19.61 8.76
N LEU A 124 -11.56 19.60 9.21
CA LEU A 124 -11.05 20.61 10.15
C LEU A 124 -11.09 22.04 9.56
N GLU A 125 -10.74 22.19 8.28
CA GLU A 125 -10.80 23.49 7.58
C GLU A 125 -12.24 24.01 7.45
N GLU A 126 -13.22 23.13 7.29
CA GLU A 126 -14.65 23.49 7.28
C GLU A 126 -15.11 24.04 8.64
N TYR A 127 -14.64 23.44 9.74
CA TYR A 127 -14.93 23.94 11.10
C TYR A 127 -14.25 25.28 11.41
N ASN A 128 -13.09 25.54 10.82
CA ASN A 128 -12.35 26.78 11.06
C ASN A 128 -11.59 27.22 9.80
N SER A 129 -12.19 28.16 9.06
CA SER A 129 -11.64 28.69 7.82
C SER A 129 -10.32 29.49 7.97
N ASN A 130 -9.91 29.79 9.22
CA ASN A 130 -8.59 30.39 9.50
C ASN A 130 -7.45 29.37 9.56
N ILE A 131 -7.76 28.08 9.52
CA ILE A 131 -6.78 27.01 9.42
C ILE A 131 -6.62 26.62 7.95
N GLU A 132 -5.40 26.39 7.54
CA GLU A 132 -5.02 25.75 6.29
C GLU A 132 -4.22 24.49 6.63
N THR A 133 -4.59 23.36 6.07
CA THR A 133 -3.89 22.09 6.29
C THR A 133 -3.21 21.63 5.02
N ILE A 134 -1.99 21.15 5.12
CA ILE A 134 -1.22 20.56 4.01
C ILE A 134 -1.07 19.08 4.28
N ASN A 135 -1.76 18.26 3.47
CA ASN A 135 -1.74 16.81 3.62
C ASN A 135 -0.47 16.23 3.01
N MET A 136 0.47 15.83 3.83
CA MET A 136 1.68 15.11 3.44
C MET A 136 1.68 13.63 3.86
N GLY A 137 0.50 13.08 4.17
CA GLY A 137 0.33 11.65 4.46
C GLY A 137 0.58 10.77 3.24
N GLY A 138 1.06 9.55 3.48
CA GLY A 138 1.37 8.57 2.43
C GLY A 138 1.05 7.13 2.83
N PRO A 139 0.41 6.32 1.95
CA PRO A 139 0.09 4.94 2.26
C PRO A 139 1.31 4.09 2.56
N GLY A 140 1.32 3.48 3.76
CA GLY A 140 2.45 2.71 4.27
C GLY A 140 3.61 3.61 4.72
N GLY A 141 3.31 4.88 5.02
CA GLY A 141 4.20 5.79 5.73
C GLY A 141 4.57 5.21 7.09
N ASP A 142 5.77 5.51 7.52
CA ASP A 142 6.29 5.24 8.85
C ASP A 142 6.94 6.53 9.38
N PRO A 143 7.21 6.67 10.68
CA PRO A 143 7.79 7.89 11.23
C PRO A 143 9.08 8.35 10.55
N GLN A 144 9.87 7.42 10.02
CA GLN A 144 11.08 7.77 9.26
C GLN A 144 10.77 8.30 7.87
N GLY A 145 9.80 7.69 7.18
CA GLY A 145 9.29 8.19 5.90
C GLY A 145 8.67 9.57 6.04
N GLU A 146 7.87 9.78 7.09
CA GLU A 146 7.27 11.08 7.42
C GLU A 146 8.31 12.16 7.68
N LEU A 147 9.38 11.84 8.44
CA LEU A 147 10.49 12.75 8.65
C LEU A 147 11.20 13.13 7.34
N LYS A 148 11.37 12.19 6.42
CA LYS A 148 11.96 12.45 5.10
C LYS A 148 11.07 13.36 4.26
N VAL A 149 9.76 13.09 4.23
CA VAL A 149 8.79 13.96 3.54
C VAL A 149 8.84 15.36 4.13
N TYR A 150 8.80 15.50 5.44
CA TYR A 150 8.88 16.80 6.10
C TYR A 150 10.17 17.54 5.77
N THR A 151 11.34 16.89 5.90
CA THR A 151 12.64 17.54 5.68
C THR A 151 12.91 17.88 4.22
N SER A 152 12.33 17.15 3.27
CA SER A 152 12.54 17.35 1.84
C SER A 152 11.46 18.19 1.14
N ARG A 153 10.26 18.30 1.72
CA ARG A 153 9.12 18.99 1.13
C ARG A 153 8.45 19.95 2.10
N GLY A 154 8.21 19.52 3.36
CA GLY A 154 7.47 20.29 4.36
C GLY A 154 8.16 21.59 4.75
N THR A 155 9.48 21.59 4.83
CA THR A 155 10.29 22.78 5.17
C THR A 155 10.23 23.90 4.11
N ASP A 156 9.74 23.60 2.90
CA ASP A 156 9.53 24.60 1.86
C ASP A 156 8.31 25.50 2.16
N TYR A 157 7.40 25.05 3.02
CA TYR A 157 6.19 25.76 3.35
C TYR A 157 6.37 26.58 4.63
N LYS A 158 5.91 27.83 4.59
CA LYS A 158 5.78 28.62 5.81
C LYS A 158 4.58 28.11 6.58
N HIS A 159 4.84 27.41 7.68
CA HIS A 159 3.83 26.78 8.52
C HIS A 159 4.02 27.18 9.99
N ASP A 160 2.97 27.00 10.79
CA ASP A 160 2.93 27.36 12.22
C ASP A 160 3.10 26.11 13.11
N ALA A 161 2.65 24.94 12.64
CA ALA A 161 2.77 23.69 13.38
C ALA A 161 2.86 22.48 12.45
N VAL A 162 3.30 21.35 13.01
CA VAL A 162 3.30 20.03 12.36
C VAL A 162 2.49 19.08 13.23
N LEU A 163 1.51 18.41 12.62
CA LEU A 163 0.73 17.33 13.22
C LEU A 163 1.22 16.00 12.67
N VAL A 164 1.56 15.06 13.54
CA VAL A 164 1.92 13.68 13.16
C VAL A 164 0.78 12.75 13.52
N GLY A 165 0.17 12.14 12.52
CA GLY A 165 -0.87 11.12 12.66
C GLY A 165 -0.24 9.75 12.90
N PHE A 166 0.13 9.45 14.14
CA PHE A 166 0.81 8.21 14.51
C PHE A 166 -0.19 7.06 14.70
N PHE A 167 -0.06 6.01 13.89
CA PHE A 167 -0.90 4.82 14.00
C PHE A 167 -0.17 3.70 14.76
N ILE A 168 -0.62 3.43 15.98
CA ILE A 168 0.00 2.46 16.89
C ILE A 168 0.09 1.05 16.27
N GLY A 169 -0.81 0.70 15.33
CA GLY A 169 -0.91 -0.64 14.75
C GLY A 169 0.26 -1.05 13.85
N ASN A 170 0.98 -0.10 13.24
CA ASN A 170 2.10 -0.41 12.32
C ASN A 170 3.31 0.51 12.46
N ASP A 171 3.16 1.74 12.97
CA ASP A 171 4.27 2.71 13.02
C ASP A 171 5.35 2.29 14.02
N ILE A 172 4.97 1.57 15.07
CA ILE A 172 5.92 1.02 16.06
C ILE A 172 6.79 -0.08 15.44
N GLU A 173 6.22 -0.94 14.60
CA GLU A 173 6.96 -2.04 13.95
C GLU A 173 7.98 -1.50 12.93
N ALA A 174 7.63 -0.40 12.26
CA ALA A 174 8.48 0.26 11.27
C ALA A 174 9.71 0.95 11.89
N TYR A 175 9.74 1.14 13.21
CA TYR A 175 10.81 1.86 13.92
C TYR A 175 12.14 1.09 13.99
N TYR A 176 12.15 -0.22 13.71
CA TYR A 176 13.40 -1.00 13.69
C TYR A 176 14.03 -0.98 12.30
N PRO A 177 15.03 -0.11 12.03
CA PRO A 177 15.66 -0.01 10.72
C PRO A 177 16.39 -1.30 10.37
N GLU A 178 16.05 -1.89 9.24
CA GLU A 178 16.86 -2.96 8.66
C GLU A 178 17.90 -2.34 7.74
N PRO A 179 19.21 -2.47 8.03
CA PRO A 179 20.30 -1.82 7.25
C PRO A 179 20.29 -2.16 5.75
N LYS A 180 19.55 -3.20 5.35
CA LYS A 180 19.45 -3.66 3.95
C LYS A 180 18.19 -3.17 3.23
N LYS A 181 17.26 -2.49 3.92
CA LYS A 181 16.08 -1.92 3.28
C LYS A 181 16.46 -0.64 2.54
N THR A 182 15.96 -0.53 1.33
CA THR A 182 15.91 0.72 0.58
C THR A 182 14.44 1.15 0.52
N PRO A 183 14.15 2.41 0.71
CA PRO A 183 15.02 3.60 0.77
C PRO A 183 15.88 3.68 2.04
N PRO A 184 16.89 4.57 2.07
CA PRO A 184 17.74 4.78 3.24
C PRO A 184 16.90 5.11 4.48
N GLN A 185 17.35 4.68 5.65
CA GLN A 185 16.66 4.91 6.92
C GLN A 185 17.60 5.60 7.91
N TRP A 186 17.04 6.45 8.76
CA TRP A 186 17.80 7.03 9.87
C TRP A 186 18.10 5.96 10.92
N GLY A 187 19.33 5.92 11.40
CA GLY A 187 19.76 5.00 12.42
C GLY A 187 21.11 5.37 13.01
N TYR A 188 21.57 4.63 14.02
CA TYR A 188 22.86 4.84 14.63
C TYR A 188 23.92 3.99 13.91
N ASP A 189 25.03 4.61 13.55
CA ASP A 189 26.19 3.91 13.01
C ASP A 189 26.99 3.19 14.12
N SER A 190 28.10 2.53 13.74
CA SER A 190 28.97 1.82 14.68
C SER A 190 29.69 2.73 15.69
N LYS A 191 29.67 4.05 15.49
CA LYS A 191 30.24 5.06 16.39
C LYS A 191 29.19 5.68 17.31
N GLY A 192 27.92 5.34 17.12
CA GLY A 192 26.80 5.92 17.86
C GLY A 192 26.27 7.23 17.28
N ASP A 193 26.71 7.62 16.09
CA ASP A 193 26.21 8.82 15.41
C ASP A 193 24.90 8.52 14.70
N PHE A 194 23.91 9.44 14.82
CA PHE A 194 22.63 9.32 14.14
C PHE A 194 22.75 9.77 12.69
N VAL A 195 22.78 8.79 11.77
CA VAL A 195 23.08 8.98 10.35
C VAL A 195 22.08 8.29 9.45
N LEU A 196 22.04 8.69 8.18
CA LEU A 196 21.24 8.01 7.17
C LEU A 196 21.95 6.73 6.70
N ILE A 197 21.33 5.57 6.95
CA ILE A 197 21.86 4.25 6.63
C ILE A 197 21.07 3.64 5.48
N GLY A 198 21.77 3.01 4.53
CA GLY A 198 21.14 2.31 3.40
C GLY A 198 21.57 2.88 2.05
N HIS A 199 21.03 2.26 1.01
CA HIS A 199 21.40 2.58 -0.38
C HIS A 199 20.19 3.18 -1.10
N MET A 200 20.39 4.36 -1.69
CA MET A 200 19.42 4.93 -2.63
C MET A 200 19.50 4.17 -3.96
N LYS A 201 18.41 3.54 -4.37
CA LYS A 201 18.34 2.93 -5.69
C LYS A 201 18.29 4.02 -6.77
N SER A 202 19.02 3.81 -7.84
CA SER A 202 18.87 4.65 -9.03
C SER A 202 17.50 4.42 -9.70
N TRP A 203 17.07 5.36 -10.53
CA TRP A 203 15.85 5.19 -11.33
C TRP A 203 15.91 3.97 -12.24
N GLU A 204 17.08 3.62 -12.78
CA GLU A 204 17.28 2.43 -13.61
C GLU A 204 17.07 1.13 -12.80
N GLU A 205 17.57 1.06 -11.57
CA GLU A 205 17.35 -0.08 -10.67
C GLU A 205 15.87 -0.28 -10.35
N VAL A 206 15.14 0.82 -10.14
CA VAL A 206 13.71 0.82 -9.87
C VAL A 206 12.91 0.33 -11.06
N ASP A 207 13.22 0.83 -12.25
CA ASP A 207 12.57 0.40 -13.48
C ASP A 207 12.86 -1.06 -13.81
N ALA A 208 14.05 -1.55 -13.46
CA ALA A 208 14.36 -2.96 -13.59
C ALA A 208 13.51 -3.84 -12.64
N ILE A 209 13.27 -3.39 -11.40
CA ILE A 209 12.40 -4.07 -10.44
C ILE A 209 10.94 -4.05 -10.92
N ARG A 210 10.46 -2.90 -11.41
CA ARG A 210 9.11 -2.75 -11.97
C ARG A 210 8.89 -3.71 -13.14
N ARG A 211 9.83 -3.77 -14.09
CA ARG A 211 9.76 -4.69 -15.24
C ARG A 211 9.71 -6.14 -14.82
N LYS A 212 10.53 -6.57 -13.84
CA LYS A 212 10.47 -7.93 -13.30
C LYS A 212 9.12 -8.25 -12.67
N LYS A 213 8.53 -7.33 -11.93
CA LYS A 213 7.22 -7.53 -11.27
C LYS A 213 6.09 -7.70 -12.29
N HIS A 214 6.14 -6.99 -13.41
CA HIS A 214 5.18 -7.15 -14.51
C HIS A 214 5.32 -8.47 -15.28
N GLN A 215 6.51 -9.05 -15.36
CA GLN A 215 6.73 -10.33 -16.04
C GLN A 215 6.18 -11.54 -15.28
N TRP A 216 5.99 -11.46 -13.95
CA TRP A 216 5.42 -12.51 -13.10
C TRP A 216 3.90 -12.39 -12.89
N GLY A 217 3.25 -11.50 -13.62
CA GLY A 217 1.85 -11.06 -13.41
C GLY A 217 0.76 -11.99 -13.93
N MET A 218 0.88 -13.31 -13.78
CA MET A 218 -0.28 -14.19 -13.71
C MET A 218 -0.53 -14.58 -12.25
N ASP A 219 -0.89 -13.61 -11.44
CA ASP A 219 -1.39 -13.89 -10.11
C ASP A 219 -2.73 -14.61 -10.24
N PHE A 220 -2.81 -15.85 -9.76
CA PHE A 220 -4.09 -16.55 -9.62
C PHE A 220 -4.90 -15.83 -8.54
N ILE A 221 -5.84 -14.99 -8.97
CA ILE A 221 -6.64 -14.14 -8.08
C ILE A 221 -7.45 -14.99 -7.10
N ALA A 222 -8.06 -16.08 -7.58
CA ALA A 222 -8.84 -17.00 -6.75
C ALA A 222 -8.00 -17.59 -5.62
N LEU A 223 -6.79 -18.06 -5.92
CA LEU A 223 -5.89 -18.64 -4.93
C LEU A 223 -5.41 -17.59 -3.92
N ALA A 224 -5.05 -16.39 -4.39
CA ALA A 224 -4.64 -15.29 -3.52
C ALA A 224 -5.78 -14.84 -2.59
N THR A 225 -7.02 -14.77 -3.10
CA THR A 225 -8.20 -14.41 -2.30
C THR A 225 -8.49 -15.47 -1.24
N VAL A 226 -8.46 -16.76 -1.58
CA VAL A 226 -8.67 -17.86 -0.63
C VAL A 226 -7.61 -17.86 0.47
N ILE A 227 -6.31 -17.72 0.11
CA ILE A 227 -5.22 -17.66 1.09
C ILE A 227 -5.36 -16.41 1.98
N GLY A 228 -5.71 -15.26 1.42
CA GLY A 228 -5.95 -14.02 2.17
C GLY A 228 -7.09 -14.17 3.18
N THR A 229 -8.21 -14.76 2.76
CA THR A 229 -9.36 -15.02 3.62
C THR A 229 -9.04 -16.02 4.73
N LEU A 230 -8.34 -17.11 4.42
CA LEU A 230 -7.93 -18.11 5.42
C LEU A 230 -6.96 -17.51 6.46
N ARG A 231 -6.06 -16.64 6.06
CA ARG A 231 -5.18 -15.91 7.01
C ARG A 231 -5.97 -14.96 7.90
N ALA A 232 -6.91 -14.20 7.35
CA ALA A 232 -7.73 -13.27 8.12
C ALA A 232 -8.61 -14.00 9.14
N THR A 233 -9.22 -15.13 8.78
CA THR A 233 -10.03 -15.95 9.69
C THR A 233 -9.19 -16.66 10.75
N GLY A 234 -7.99 -17.13 10.41
CA GLY A 234 -7.04 -17.74 11.36
C GLY A 234 -6.56 -16.75 12.42
N LEU A 235 -6.22 -15.54 12.03
CA LEU A 235 -5.83 -14.46 12.97
C LEU A 235 -6.95 -14.01 13.89
N GLN A 236 -8.21 -14.07 13.44
CA GLN A 236 -9.36 -13.79 14.30
C GLN A 236 -9.62 -14.91 15.33
N GLN A 237 -9.38 -16.16 14.99
CA GLN A 237 -9.51 -17.28 15.93
C GLN A 237 -8.44 -17.27 17.01
N GLU A 238 -7.19 -16.93 16.68
CA GLU A 238 -6.12 -16.79 17.68
C GLU A 238 -6.41 -15.66 18.67
N LYS A 239 -6.86 -14.49 18.19
CA LYS A 239 -7.24 -13.37 19.06
C LYS A 239 -8.47 -13.65 19.95
N SER A 240 -9.38 -14.52 19.52
CA SER A 240 -10.56 -14.92 20.32
C SER A 240 -10.25 -15.99 21.35
N ALA A 241 -9.11 -16.66 21.27
CA ALA A 241 -8.66 -17.68 22.23
C ALA A 241 -7.79 -17.11 23.37
N GLU A 242 -7.37 -15.85 23.27
CA GLU A 242 -6.55 -15.14 24.27
C GLU A 242 -7.34 -14.16 25.17
N ILE A 243 -8.68 -14.11 25.05
CA ILE A 243 -9.58 -13.37 25.91
C ILE A 243 -10.40 -14.36 26.75
#